data_e558c13546c45743743baed40227a5f1
#
_entry.id   e558c13546c45743743baed40227a5f1
#
_cell.length_a   1.000
_cell.length_b   1.000
_cell.length_c   1.000
_cell.angle_alpha   90.00
_cell.angle_beta   90.00
_cell.angle_gamma   90.00
#
_symmetry.space_group_name_H-M   'P 1'
#
loop_
_entity.id
_entity.type
_entity.pdbx_description
1 polymer ?
#
loop_
_entity_poly.entity_id
_entity_poly.type
_entity_poly.pdbx_seq_one_letter_code
_entity_poly.pdbx_strand_id
1 'polypeptide(L)'
;MKYFTSLTIPILASIFLASCTLFSSQKDMNTQPITIPENAKTATFAGGCFWCLDPAFDNEPGVLQAIVGYAGGRLENPTYDQVLTETTGHRESIQVTYDPTKVSYERLVEVFFHQIDPTDAGGQFADRGESYTTAIWYRNDAEKKIAEDFIKKLNDSKKFDKPVAVKVLPFTNFYPAEEYHQNYYKKSAFHYGLYKKGSGREDFIHENWTEEERKAIEGKDAEFAKKYRKPDNATICNTLSEESCRVTQQEGTEPPFENAYWDNHEAGIYVDVVTGEPLFSSRDKYDSGTGWPSFDRPINPHFVTEKTDYKLLYPRTEVRSKYGDSHLGHVFDDGPKTTGKRYCMNSAALRFIPLADMEKKGYGEYIDRVKP
;
A
#
# COMPACT_ATOMS: atom_id res chain seq x y z
N MET A 1 82.75 26.87 -11.01
CA MET A 1 82.16 28.18 -11.29
C MET A 1 80.82 27.99 -11.96
N LYS A 2 79.74 28.13 -11.27
CA LYS A 2 78.39 28.48 -11.72
C LYS A 2 77.53 28.70 -10.52
N TYR A 3 77.04 29.90 -10.35
CA TYR A 3 76.21 30.40 -9.26
C TYR A 3 74.79 29.85 -9.40
N PHE A 4 74.24 29.33 -8.32
CA PHE A 4 72.80 29.06 -8.20
C PHE A 4 72.22 30.07 -7.21
N THR A 5 71.39 30.95 -7.74
CA THR A 5 70.60 31.92 -6.96
C THR A 5 69.37 31.23 -6.41
N SER A 6 69.24 31.26 -5.10
CA SER A 6 68.08 30.78 -4.34
C SER A 6 66.93 31.80 -4.44
N LEU A 7 65.77 31.36 -4.93
CA LEU A 7 64.56 32.16 -5.01
C LEU A 7 63.64 31.72 -3.85
N THR A 8 63.49 32.56 -2.86
CA THR A 8 62.57 32.40 -1.72
C THR A 8 61.18 32.88 -2.09
N ILE A 9 60.20 31.97 -2.06
CA ILE A 9 58.79 32.28 -2.24
C ILE A 9 58.15 32.38 -0.85
N PRO A 10 57.42 33.46 -0.51
CA PRO A 10 56.72 33.58 0.79
C PRO A 10 55.44 32.74 0.78
N ILE A 11 55.30 31.92 1.82
CA ILE A 11 54.10 31.13 2.06
C ILE A 11 53.04 32.09 2.63
N LEU A 12 51.99 32.35 1.86
CA LEU A 12 50.74 32.96 2.36
C LEU A 12 49.92 31.89 3.10
N ALA A 13 49.84 32.04 4.38
CA ALA A 13 48.95 31.26 5.23
C ALA A 13 47.50 31.74 5.02
N SER A 14 46.70 30.99 4.27
CA SER A 14 45.26 31.20 4.17
C SER A 14 44.58 30.51 5.34
N ILE A 15 44.01 31.30 6.22
CA ILE A 15 43.17 30.87 7.35
C ILE A 15 41.83 30.37 6.73
N PHE A 16 41.65 29.07 6.69
CA PHE A 16 40.32 28.50 6.43
C PHE A 16 39.50 28.53 7.72
N LEU A 17 38.57 29.48 7.80
CA LEU A 17 37.47 29.47 8.76
C LEU A 17 36.54 28.31 8.38
N ALA A 18 36.62 27.22 9.13
CA ALA A 18 35.67 26.12 9.07
C ALA A 18 34.32 26.62 9.58
N SER A 19 33.43 26.97 8.66
CA SER A 19 32.02 27.19 8.96
C SER A 19 31.37 25.81 9.19
N CYS A 20 31.20 25.45 10.46
CA CYS A 20 30.34 24.36 10.88
C CYS A 20 28.90 24.76 10.58
N THR A 21 28.43 24.47 9.36
CA THR A 21 26.99 24.42 9.08
C THR A 21 26.42 23.17 9.74
N LEU A 22 25.70 23.37 10.81
CA LEU A 22 24.80 22.39 11.40
C LEU A 22 23.83 21.93 10.32
N PHE A 23 24.04 20.73 9.79
CA PHE A 23 22.99 20.02 9.04
C PHE A 23 21.88 19.68 10.03
N SER A 24 20.93 20.59 10.17
CA SER A 24 19.63 20.29 10.74
C SER A 24 18.98 19.27 9.80
N SER A 25 18.88 18.03 10.25
CA SER A 25 18.04 17.01 9.62
C SER A 25 16.60 17.54 9.63
N GLN A 26 16.18 18.16 8.52
CA GLN A 26 14.78 18.37 8.26
C GLN A 26 14.15 17.02 8.03
N LYS A 27 13.41 16.60 9.03
CA LYS A 27 12.50 15.47 8.98
C LYS A 27 11.37 15.87 8.01
N ASP A 28 11.49 15.44 6.75
CA ASP A 28 10.43 15.62 5.76
C ASP A 28 9.22 14.76 6.17
N MET A 29 8.35 15.38 6.95
CA MET A 29 7.04 14.85 7.26
C MET A 29 6.00 15.79 6.65
N ASN A 30 5.61 15.51 5.42
CA ASN A 30 4.33 15.99 4.91
C ASN A 30 3.43 14.83 4.48
N THR A 31 3.38 13.79 5.31
CA THR A 31 2.18 12.97 5.42
C THR A 31 1.26 13.73 6.36
N GLN A 32 0.17 14.30 5.83
CA GLN A 32 -0.91 14.77 6.69
C GLN A 32 -1.24 13.61 7.65
N PRO A 33 -1.16 13.81 8.97
CA PRO A 33 -1.45 12.74 9.91
C PRO A 33 -2.86 12.26 9.62
N ILE A 34 -3.02 10.94 9.41
CA ILE A 34 -4.32 10.30 9.47
C ILE A 34 -4.89 10.75 10.80
N THR A 35 -5.98 11.53 10.78
CA THR A 35 -6.64 11.93 12.01
C THR A 35 -7.23 10.66 12.62
N ILE A 36 -6.51 10.07 13.55
CA ILE A 36 -6.97 8.89 14.28
C ILE A 36 -8.05 9.38 15.23
N PRO A 37 -9.31 8.91 15.10
CA PRO A 37 -10.39 9.28 16.01
C PRO A 37 -10.01 8.93 17.45
N GLU A 38 -10.50 9.70 18.40
CA GLU A 38 -10.21 9.51 19.83
C GLU A 38 -10.66 8.14 20.36
N ASN A 39 -11.70 7.55 19.76
CA ASN A 39 -12.22 6.22 20.05
C ASN A 39 -11.52 5.08 19.32
N ALA A 40 -10.51 5.36 18.48
CA ALA A 40 -9.80 4.32 17.76
C ALA A 40 -9.16 3.29 18.71
N LYS A 41 -9.16 2.04 18.28
CA LYS A 41 -8.55 0.92 19.01
C LYS A 41 -7.43 0.29 18.21
N THR A 42 -6.62 -0.53 18.87
CA THR A 42 -5.55 -1.30 18.22
C THR A 42 -5.72 -2.79 18.46
N ALA A 43 -5.48 -3.59 17.43
CA ALA A 43 -5.37 -5.05 17.49
C ALA A 43 -3.97 -5.46 16.99
N THR A 44 -3.45 -6.61 17.44
CA THR A 44 -2.12 -7.07 17.00
C THR A 44 -2.16 -8.57 16.72
N PHE A 45 -1.62 -8.99 15.58
CA PHE A 45 -1.65 -10.36 15.08
C PHE A 45 -0.27 -10.78 14.56
N ALA A 46 0.12 -12.03 14.79
CA ALA A 46 1.27 -12.68 14.17
C ALA A 46 0.77 -13.84 13.29
N GLY A 47 1.10 -13.85 12.01
CA GLY A 47 0.57 -14.81 11.04
C GLY A 47 1.57 -15.25 9.98
N GLY A 48 2.83 -15.50 10.39
CA GLY A 48 3.93 -15.73 9.48
C GLY A 48 4.42 -14.44 8.87
N CYS A 49 4.89 -14.46 7.64
CA CYS A 49 5.39 -13.28 6.97
C CYS A 49 4.37 -12.12 7.01
N PHE A 50 4.76 -11.02 7.65
CA PHE A 50 3.91 -9.85 7.85
C PHE A 50 3.56 -9.12 6.55
N TRP A 51 4.36 -9.25 5.47
CA TRP A 51 4.01 -8.71 4.16
C TRP A 51 2.70 -9.29 3.61
N CYS A 52 2.38 -10.55 3.98
CA CYS A 52 1.17 -11.21 3.52
C CYS A 52 -0.08 -10.79 4.32
N LEU A 53 0.10 -10.37 5.57
CA LEU A 53 -1.00 -9.85 6.40
C LEU A 53 -1.36 -8.40 6.05
N ASP A 54 -0.35 -7.60 5.69
CA ASP A 54 -0.48 -6.16 5.46
C ASP A 54 -1.65 -5.80 4.51
N PRO A 55 -1.75 -6.33 3.27
CA PRO A 55 -2.84 -5.97 2.36
C PRO A 55 -4.23 -6.39 2.86
N ALA A 56 -4.34 -7.48 3.63
CA ALA A 56 -5.63 -7.93 4.14
C ALA A 56 -6.22 -6.96 5.16
N PHE A 57 -5.37 -6.41 6.02
CA PHE A 57 -5.80 -5.43 7.02
C PHE A 57 -5.87 -4.01 6.46
N ASP A 58 -4.92 -3.60 5.62
CA ASP A 58 -4.91 -2.25 5.04
C ASP A 58 -6.13 -1.99 4.14
N ASN A 59 -6.69 -3.03 3.55
CA ASN A 59 -7.91 -2.96 2.73
C ASN A 59 -9.22 -3.22 3.51
N GLU A 60 -9.17 -3.62 4.79
CA GLU A 60 -10.40 -3.89 5.56
C GLU A 60 -11.12 -2.59 5.93
N PRO A 61 -12.43 -2.46 5.60
CA PRO A 61 -13.22 -1.28 5.93
C PRO A 61 -13.22 -0.98 7.43
N GLY A 62 -12.89 0.26 7.81
CA GLY A 62 -12.81 0.67 9.21
C GLY A 62 -11.41 0.56 9.82
N VAL A 63 -10.47 -0.09 9.14
CA VAL A 63 -9.05 0.00 9.48
C VAL A 63 -8.53 1.37 9.04
N LEU A 64 -7.84 2.04 9.96
CA LEU A 64 -7.29 3.37 9.78
C LEU A 64 -5.79 3.32 9.44
N GLN A 65 -5.09 2.32 9.98
CA GLN A 65 -3.67 2.12 9.77
C GLN A 65 -3.29 0.66 10.07
N ALA A 66 -2.44 0.08 9.24
CA ALA A 66 -1.78 -1.20 9.47
C ALA A 66 -0.26 -0.97 9.47
N ILE A 67 0.43 -1.45 10.49
CA ILE A 67 1.88 -1.32 10.65
C ILE A 67 2.46 -2.70 10.88
N VAL A 68 3.40 -3.12 10.03
CA VAL A 68 4.15 -4.36 10.23
C VAL A 68 5.31 -4.16 11.19
N GLY A 69 5.61 -5.18 11.99
CA GLY A 69 6.63 -5.07 13.04
C GLY A 69 6.84 -6.37 13.80
N TYR A 70 7.36 -6.24 15.00
CA TYR A 70 7.80 -7.35 15.84
C TYR A 70 7.12 -7.28 17.21
N ALA A 71 6.52 -8.38 17.67
CA ALA A 71 5.79 -8.43 18.94
C ALA A 71 6.17 -9.62 19.81
N GLY A 72 6.04 -9.46 21.14
CA GLY A 72 6.09 -10.53 22.13
C GLY A 72 7.48 -10.99 22.57
N GLY A 73 8.54 -10.48 21.96
CA GLY A 73 9.92 -10.80 22.31
C GLY A 73 10.46 -9.97 23.48
N ARG A 74 11.71 -10.25 23.84
CA ARG A 74 12.40 -9.64 25.00
C ARG A 74 13.36 -8.52 24.61
N LEU A 75 13.83 -8.52 23.35
CA LEU A 75 14.77 -7.50 22.87
C LEU A 75 14.03 -6.21 22.57
N GLU A 76 14.48 -5.11 23.16
CA GLU A 76 13.94 -3.78 22.87
C GLU A 76 14.46 -3.26 21.52
N ASN A 77 13.55 -2.67 20.72
CA ASN A 77 13.86 -2.11 19.39
C ASN A 77 14.67 -3.07 18.51
N PRO A 78 14.19 -4.32 18.28
CA PRO A 78 14.92 -5.29 17.48
C PRO A 78 15.00 -4.83 16.03
N THR A 79 16.07 -5.22 15.34
CA THR A 79 16.17 -5.14 13.89
C THR A 79 15.66 -6.43 13.26
N TYR A 80 15.33 -6.39 11.96
CA TYR A 80 14.94 -7.57 11.19
C TYR A 80 15.95 -8.71 11.29
N ASP A 81 17.24 -8.42 11.08
CA ASP A 81 18.32 -9.40 11.16
C ASP A 81 18.39 -10.07 12.54
N GLN A 82 18.13 -9.32 13.62
CA GLN A 82 18.10 -9.88 14.96
C GLN A 82 16.90 -10.81 15.17
N VAL A 83 15.72 -10.46 14.64
CA VAL A 83 14.53 -11.32 14.73
C VAL A 83 14.74 -12.63 13.97
N LEU A 84 15.38 -12.58 12.79
CA LEU A 84 15.72 -13.77 12.00
C LEU A 84 16.69 -14.75 12.70
N THR A 85 17.42 -14.32 13.76
CA THR A 85 18.24 -15.24 14.54
C THR A 85 17.44 -16.21 15.40
N GLU A 86 16.12 -16.06 15.51
CA GLU A 86 15.20 -16.85 16.35
C GLU A 86 15.50 -16.77 17.86
N THR A 87 16.35 -15.82 18.29
CA THR A 87 16.80 -15.69 19.70
C THR A 87 16.10 -14.57 20.47
N THR A 88 15.41 -13.68 19.78
CA THR A 88 14.76 -12.50 20.37
C THR A 88 13.41 -12.83 21.03
N GLY A 89 12.78 -13.93 20.61
CA GLY A 89 11.41 -14.32 20.98
C GLY A 89 10.31 -13.48 20.34
N HIS A 90 10.67 -12.55 19.44
CA HIS A 90 9.70 -11.78 18.66
C HIS A 90 9.12 -12.60 17.52
N ARG A 91 7.85 -12.31 17.20
CA ARG A 91 7.18 -12.78 15.98
C ARG A 91 6.99 -11.63 15.02
N GLU A 92 7.12 -11.91 13.72
CA GLU A 92 6.61 -11.00 12.70
C GLU A 92 5.12 -10.79 12.92
N SER A 93 4.73 -9.54 13.10
CA SER A 93 3.38 -9.16 13.54
C SER A 93 2.89 -7.94 12.77
N ILE A 94 1.58 -7.78 12.76
CA ILE A 94 0.92 -6.57 12.28
C ILE A 94 0.13 -5.92 13.42
N GLN A 95 0.28 -4.62 13.59
CA GLN A 95 -0.55 -3.81 14.48
C GLN A 95 -1.53 -2.99 13.66
N VAL A 96 -2.81 -3.17 13.93
CA VAL A 96 -3.93 -2.58 13.21
C VAL A 96 -4.62 -1.55 14.09
N THR A 97 -4.65 -0.29 13.66
CA THR A 97 -5.47 0.76 14.27
C THR A 97 -6.78 0.85 13.52
N TYR A 98 -7.91 0.79 14.23
CA TYR A 98 -9.22 0.71 13.60
C TYR A 98 -10.28 1.55 14.32
N ASP A 99 -11.32 1.95 13.57
CA ASP A 99 -12.52 2.59 14.09
C ASP A 99 -13.53 1.52 14.54
N PRO A 100 -13.76 1.35 15.87
CA PRO A 100 -14.65 0.30 16.38
C PRO A 100 -16.12 0.51 16.04
N THR A 101 -16.49 1.67 15.48
CA THR A 101 -17.85 1.92 14.97
C THR A 101 -18.06 1.41 13.55
N LYS A 102 -16.96 1.09 12.83
CA LYS A 102 -16.97 0.64 11.43
C LYS A 102 -16.56 -0.81 11.27
N VAL A 103 -15.64 -1.29 12.10
CA VAL A 103 -15.18 -2.69 12.09
C VAL A 103 -15.05 -3.20 13.53
N SER A 104 -15.53 -4.41 13.78
CA SER A 104 -15.43 -5.04 15.09
C SER A 104 -14.10 -5.78 15.26
N TYR A 105 -13.70 -6.06 16.50
CA TYR A 105 -12.54 -6.88 16.79
C TYR A 105 -12.73 -8.33 16.28
N GLU A 106 -13.96 -8.86 16.40
CA GLU A 106 -14.34 -10.16 15.85
C GLU A 106 -14.07 -10.24 14.35
N ARG A 107 -14.39 -9.17 13.62
CA ARG A 107 -14.12 -9.11 12.18
C ARG A 107 -12.63 -9.12 11.88
N LEU A 108 -11.82 -8.41 12.65
CA LEU A 108 -10.37 -8.43 12.50
C LEU A 108 -9.76 -9.82 12.79
N VAL A 109 -10.30 -10.53 13.79
CA VAL A 109 -9.93 -11.93 14.07
C VAL A 109 -10.30 -12.83 12.89
N GLU A 110 -11.47 -12.66 12.31
CA GLU A 110 -11.90 -13.41 11.11
C GLU A 110 -10.94 -13.14 9.92
N VAL A 111 -10.65 -11.88 9.62
CA VAL A 111 -9.69 -11.48 8.57
C VAL A 111 -8.33 -12.16 8.81
N PHE A 112 -7.83 -12.16 10.03
CA PHE A 112 -6.58 -12.81 10.39
C PHE A 112 -6.60 -14.31 10.07
N PHE A 113 -7.63 -15.05 10.52
CA PHE A 113 -7.71 -16.49 10.31
C PHE A 113 -7.76 -16.87 8.82
N HIS A 114 -8.33 -16.03 8.01
CA HIS A 114 -8.39 -16.27 6.57
C HIS A 114 -7.05 -16.06 5.85
N GLN A 115 -6.04 -15.49 6.51
CA GLN A 115 -4.73 -15.28 5.91
C GLN A 115 -3.70 -16.35 6.28
N ILE A 116 -4.04 -17.33 7.13
CA ILE A 116 -3.10 -18.29 7.71
C ILE A 116 -3.55 -19.74 7.53
N ASP A 117 -2.60 -20.68 7.64
CA ASP A 117 -2.92 -22.05 8.06
C ASP A 117 -3.03 -22.09 9.59
N PRO A 118 -4.24 -22.12 10.14
CA PRO A 118 -4.43 -22.05 11.58
C PRO A 118 -3.94 -23.29 12.31
N THR A 119 -3.60 -24.36 11.61
CA THR A 119 -3.15 -25.64 12.18
C THR A 119 -1.64 -25.80 12.22
N ASP A 120 -0.89 -24.88 11.58
CA ASP A 120 0.57 -24.94 11.55
C ASP A 120 1.20 -24.31 12.79
N ALA A 121 1.81 -25.13 13.64
CA ALA A 121 2.44 -24.69 14.87
C ALA A 121 3.92 -24.28 14.72
N GLY A 122 4.55 -24.53 13.57
CA GLY A 122 5.99 -24.38 13.36
C GLY A 122 6.39 -23.25 12.43
N GLY A 123 5.45 -22.41 12.05
CA GLY A 123 5.64 -21.32 11.10
C GLY A 123 4.40 -21.13 10.23
N GLN A 124 4.58 -20.59 9.03
CA GLN A 124 3.50 -20.46 8.06
C GLN A 124 4.02 -20.69 6.65
N PHE A 125 3.48 -21.70 5.98
CA PHE A 125 3.82 -22.02 4.59
C PHE A 125 5.34 -22.26 4.39
N ALA A 126 5.99 -21.47 3.51
CA ALA A 126 7.42 -21.54 3.27
C ALA A 126 8.27 -20.97 4.43
N ASP A 127 7.68 -20.13 5.28
CA ASP A 127 8.40 -19.47 6.38
C ASP A 127 8.34 -20.31 7.65
N ARG A 128 9.52 -20.71 8.14
CA ARG A 128 9.66 -21.64 9.27
C ARG A 128 10.45 -20.97 10.39
N GLY A 129 10.10 -21.30 11.62
CA GLY A 129 10.75 -20.77 12.82
C GLY A 129 9.77 -20.11 13.78
N GLU A 130 10.23 -19.77 15.00
CA GLU A 130 9.39 -19.17 16.03
C GLU A 130 8.89 -17.79 15.62
N SER A 131 9.72 -17.01 14.91
CA SER A 131 9.37 -15.69 14.40
C SER A 131 8.18 -15.69 13.43
N TYR A 132 7.90 -16.84 12.80
CA TYR A 132 6.80 -17.03 11.86
C TYR A 132 5.60 -17.80 12.44
N THR A 133 5.61 -18.11 13.73
CA THR A 133 4.46 -18.76 14.36
C THR A 133 3.31 -17.81 14.60
N THR A 134 2.08 -18.36 14.65
CA THR A 134 0.85 -17.59 14.74
C THR A 134 0.47 -17.21 16.18
N ALA A 135 0.01 -15.98 16.39
CA ALA A 135 -0.52 -15.49 17.65
C ALA A 135 -1.53 -14.35 17.49
N ILE A 136 -2.47 -14.29 18.41
CA ILE A 136 -3.36 -13.14 18.65
C ILE A 136 -2.94 -12.50 19.97
N TRP A 137 -2.57 -11.22 19.95
CA TRP A 137 -2.13 -10.47 21.12
C TRP A 137 -3.31 -9.68 21.70
N TYR A 138 -3.92 -10.20 22.80
CA TYR A 138 -5.06 -9.55 23.43
C TYR A 138 -4.64 -8.48 24.44
N ARG A 139 -5.42 -7.42 24.58
CA ARG A 139 -5.22 -6.33 25.54
C ARG A 139 -6.18 -6.35 26.73
N ASN A 140 -7.27 -7.11 26.61
CA ASN A 140 -8.30 -7.24 27.65
C ASN A 140 -9.03 -8.58 27.52
N ASP A 141 -9.82 -8.93 28.55
CA ASP A 141 -10.55 -10.20 28.62
C ASP A 141 -11.61 -10.35 27.52
N ALA A 142 -12.19 -9.25 27.04
CA ALA A 142 -13.16 -9.30 25.94
C ALA A 142 -12.49 -9.73 24.64
N GLU A 143 -11.33 -9.15 24.29
CA GLU A 143 -10.54 -9.54 23.13
C GLU A 143 -10.06 -10.99 23.23
N LYS A 144 -9.58 -11.39 24.42
CA LYS A 144 -9.20 -12.78 24.70
C LYS A 144 -10.33 -13.75 24.43
N LYS A 145 -11.51 -13.44 25.00
CA LYS A 145 -12.69 -14.28 24.84
C LYS A 145 -13.12 -14.41 23.39
N ILE A 146 -13.10 -13.31 22.62
CA ILE A 146 -13.44 -13.32 21.19
C ILE A 146 -12.50 -14.23 20.42
N ALA A 147 -11.19 -14.12 20.65
CA ALA A 147 -10.19 -14.96 19.98
C ALA A 147 -10.37 -16.45 20.34
N GLU A 148 -10.57 -16.77 21.63
CA GLU A 148 -10.78 -18.14 22.11
C GLU A 148 -12.10 -18.74 21.59
N ASP A 149 -13.19 -17.96 21.56
CA ASP A 149 -14.48 -18.39 21.02
C ASP A 149 -14.39 -18.68 19.52
N PHE A 150 -13.63 -17.86 18.76
CA PHE A 150 -13.40 -18.08 17.34
C PHE A 150 -12.62 -19.38 17.10
N ILE A 151 -11.54 -19.60 17.85
CA ILE A 151 -10.76 -20.85 17.81
C ILE A 151 -11.64 -22.06 18.11
N LYS A 152 -12.46 -21.95 19.18
CA LYS A 152 -13.39 -23.03 19.54
C LYS A 152 -14.37 -23.31 18.40
N LYS A 153 -15.00 -22.29 17.85
CA LYS A 153 -15.94 -22.41 16.72
C LYS A 153 -15.27 -23.08 15.52
N LEU A 154 -14.03 -22.70 15.20
CA LEU A 154 -13.29 -23.27 14.09
C LEU A 154 -12.95 -24.76 14.32
N ASN A 155 -12.52 -25.13 15.52
CA ASN A 155 -12.29 -26.52 15.90
C ASN A 155 -13.58 -27.37 15.88
N ASP A 156 -14.68 -26.82 16.40
CA ASP A 156 -15.98 -27.52 16.45
C ASP A 156 -16.56 -27.74 15.03
N SER A 157 -16.25 -26.85 14.08
CA SER A 157 -16.69 -26.98 12.68
C SER A 157 -16.04 -28.13 11.93
N LYS A 158 -14.89 -28.65 12.43
CA LYS A 158 -14.06 -29.68 11.78
C LYS A 158 -13.63 -29.30 10.36
N LYS A 159 -13.51 -28.01 10.10
CA LYS A 159 -13.04 -27.49 8.80
C LYS A 159 -11.63 -27.96 8.47
N PHE A 160 -10.80 -28.13 9.50
CA PHE A 160 -9.44 -28.61 9.37
C PHE A 160 -9.27 -29.97 10.07
N ASP A 161 -8.40 -30.83 9.53
CA ASP A 161 -8.10 -32.17 10.10
C ASP A 161 -7.35 -32.11 11.43
N LYS A 162 -6.64 -30.99 11.70
CA LYS A 162 -5.85 -30.76 12.91
C LYS A 162 -6.48 -29.63 13.74
N PRO A 163 -6.28 -29.64 15.06
CA PRO A 163 -6.74 -28.53 15.89
C PRO A 163 -6.00 -27.22 15.56
N VAL A 164 -6.65 -26.10 15.81
CA VAL A 164 -6.05 -24.78 15.69
C VAL A 164 -4.87 -24.63 16.63
N ALA A 165 -3.72 -24.22 16.09
CA ALA A 165 -2.45 -24.05 16.80
C ALA A 165 -2.15 -22.56 17.15
N VAL A 166 -3.02 -21.64 16.75
CA VAL A 166 -2.89 -20.21 17.01
C VAL A 166 -2.86 -19.93 18.50
N LYS A 167 -1.83 -19.22 18.98
CA LYS A 167 -1.69 -18.84 20.39
C LYS A 167 -2.47 -17.57 20.70
N VAL A 168 -3.21 -17.54 21.83
CA VAL A 168 -3.85 -16.32 22.36
C VAL A 168 -3.02 -15.85 23.54
N LEU A 169 -2.30 -14.75 23.38
CA LEU A 169 -1.29 -14.26 24.31
C LEU A 169 -1.58 -12.83 24.76
N PRO A 170 -1.22 -12.46 26.00
CA PRO A 170 -1.33 -11.06 26.42
C PRO A 170 -0.38 -10.18 25.61
N PHE A 171 -0.86 -9.01 25.24
CA PHE A 171 -0.03 -8.01 24.57
C PHE A 171 1.03 -7.45 25.53
N THR A 172 2.29 -7.47 25.14
CA THR A 172 3.39 -6.95 25.94
C THR A 172 4.08 -5.77 25.27
N ASN A 173 4.45 -5.91 24.00
CA ASN A 173 5.17 -4.89 23.24
C ASN A 173 4.93 -5.05 21.74
N PHE A 174 5.23 -3.99 21.00
CA PHE A 174 5.28 -3.98 19.55
C PHE A 174 6.32 -2.95 19.10
N TYR A 175 7.19 -3.33 18.20
CA TYR A 175 8.19 -2.47 17.59
C TYR A 175 7.94 -2.45 16.08
N PRO A 176 7.68 -1.28 15.48
CA PRO A 176 7.56 -1.17 14.02
C PRO A 176 8.79 -1.72 13.31
N ALA A 177 8.59 -2.49 12.26
CA ALA A 177 9.67 -2.90 11.38
C ALA A 177 10.18 -1.70 10.57
N GLU A 178 11.35 -1.88 9.98
CA GLU A 178 12.03 -0.88 9.18
C GLU A 178 11.14 -0.40 8.00
N GLU A 179 11.33 0.84 7.57
CA GLU A 179 10.47 1.50 6.58
C GLU A 179 10.36 0.71 5.26
N TYR A 180 11.40 -0.02 4.86
CA TYR A 180 11.36 -0.82 3.64
C TYR A 180 10.39 -2.02 3.71
N HIS A 181 10.00 -2.46 4.92
CA HIS A 181 8.98 -3.48 5.12
C HIS A 181 7.55 -2.95 5.08
N GLN A 182 7.34 -1.67 5.43
CA GLN A 182 6.01 -1.08 5.47
C GLN A 182 5.42 -0.98 4.06
N ASN A 183 4.18 -1.46 3.88
CA ASN A 183 3.51 -1.47 2.58
C ASN A 183 4.32 -2.15 1.46
N TYR A 184 5.06 -3.21 1.79
CA TYR A 184 5.93 -3.90 0.82
C TYR A 184 5.17 -4.37 -0.42
N TYR A 185 3.94 -4.82 -0.27
CA TYR A 185 3.06 -5.23 -1.37
C TYR A 185 2.76 -4.11 -2.37
N LYS A 186 2.84 -2.82 -1.94
CA LYS A 186 2.72 -1.64 -2.82
C LYS A 186 4.07 -1.25 -3.42
N LYS A 187 5.13 -1.23 -2.59
CA LYS A 187 6.48 -0.80 -2.98
C LYS A 187 7.17 -1.78 -3.93
N SER A 188 6.88 -3.08 -3.79
CA SER A 188 7.52 -4.18 -4.52
C SER A 188 6.50 -5.20 -5.01
N ALA A 189 5.43 -4.74 -5.66
CA ALA A 189 4.27 -5.55 -6.05
C ALA A 189 4.64 -6.83 -6.82
N PHE A 190 5.62 -6.75 -7.73
CA PHE A 190 6.08 -7.90 -8.50
C PHE A 190 6.75 -8.97 -7.61
N HIS A 191 7.70 -8.58 -6.77
CA HIS A 191 8.38 -9.51 -5.86
C HIS A 191 7.41 -10.08 -4.82
N TYR A 192 6.53 -9.23 -4.29
CA TYR A 192 5.47 -9.66 -3.38
C TYR A 192 4.54 -10.70 -4.01
N GLY A 193 4.11 -10.48 -5.26
CA GLY A 193 3.25 -11.42 -6.00
C GLY A 193 3.92 -12.78 -6.23
N LEU A 194 5.20 -12.79 -6.63
CA LEU A 194 5.98 -14.02 -6.77
C LEU A 194 6.14 -14.76 -5.44
N TYR A 195 6.45 -14.03 -4.37
CA TYR A 195 6.61 -14.59 -3.04
C TYR A 195 5.30 -15.17 -2.51
N LYS A 196 4.19 -14.41 -2.57
CA LYS A 196 2.86 -14.85 -2.10
C LYS A 196 2.42 -16.14 -2.80
N LYS A 197 2.58 -16.20 -4.13
CA LYS A 197 2.26 -17.40 -4.92
C LYS A 197 3.21 -18.54 -4.63
N GLY A 198 4.52 -18.28 -4.58
CA GLY A 198 5.55 -19.30 -4.36
C GLY A 198 5.55 -19.90 -2.94
N SER A 199 5.01 -19.18 -1.95
CA SER A 199 4.90 -19.67 -0.57
C SER A 199 3.83 -20.75 -0.36
N GLY A 200 2.87 -20.89 -1.29
CA GLY A 200 1.71 -21.78 -1.16
C GLY A 200 0.54 -21.20 -0.35
N ARG A 201 0.67 -19.97 0.18
CA ARG A 201 -0.40 -19.30 0.96
C ARG A 201 -1.65 -19.06 0.14
N GLU A 202 -1.49 -18.59 -1.09
CA GLU A 202 -2.61 -18.29 -1.98
C GLU A 202 -3.43 -19.53 -2.30
N ASP A 203 -2.76 -20.63 -2.64
CA ASP A 203 -3.42 -21.91 -2.93
C ASP A 203 -4.18 -22.43 -1.71
N PHE A 204 -3.55 -22.39 -0.52
CA PHE A 204 -4.19 -22.79 0.74
C PHE A 204 -5.46 -21.99 1.03
N ILE A 205 -5.42 -20.67 0.84
CA ILE A 205 -6.59 -19.78 1.05
C ILE A 205 -7.70 -20.17 0.06
N HIS A 206 -7.36 -20.42 -1.19
CA HIS A 206 -8.33 -20.83 -2.22
C HIS A 206 -8.96 -22.19 -1.95
N GLU A 207 -8.22 -23.13 -1.43
CA GLU A 207 -8.69 -24.48 -1.13
C GLU A 207 -9.56 -24.55 0.12
N ASN A 208 -9.27 -23.73 1.12
CA ASN A 208 -9.90 -23.85 2.43
C ASN A 208 -11.02 -22.86 2.71
N TRP A 209 -11.16 -21.79 1.93
CA TRP A 209 -12.19 -20.78 2.14
C TRP A 209 -13.12 -20.66 0.94
N THR A 210 -14.44 -20.62 1.16
CA THR A 210 -15.44 -20.44 0.10
C THR A 210 -15.27 -19.09 -0.59
N GLU A 211 -15.88 -18.95 -1.79
CA GLU A 211 -15.84 -17.67 -2.50
C GLU A 211 -16.55 -16.55 -1.70
N GLU A 212 -17.63 -16.87 -0.97
CA GLU A 212 -18.32 -15.94 -0.10
C GLU A 212 -17.44 -15.53 1.09
N GLU A 213 -16.78 -16.49 1.75
CA GLU A 213 -15.84 -16.22 2.83
C GLU A 213 -14.66 -15.39 2.32
N ARG A 214 -14.12 -15.68 1.14
CA ARG A 214 -13.03 -14.90 0.53
C ARG A 214 -13.47 -13.49 0.16
N LYS A 215 -14.66 -13.32 -0.42
CA LYS A 215 -15.23 -12.00 -0.72
C LYS A 215 -15.44 -11.16 0.53
N ALA A 216 -15.78 -11.80 1.64
CA ALA A 216 -15.85 -11.12 2.93
C ALA A 216 -14.48 -10.64 3.44
N ILE A 217 -13.37 -11.30 3.04
CA ILE A 217 -12.00 -10.88 3.33
C ILE A 217 -11.52 -9.77 2.40
N GLU A 218 -11.94 -9.86 1.12
CA GLU A 218 -11.62 -8.84 0.11
C GLU A 218 -12.33 -7.51 0.38
N GLY A 219 -13.25 -7.48 1.37
CA GLY A 219 -13.82 -6.28 1.96
C GLY A 219 -14.19 -5.21 0.93
N LYS A 220 -13.49 -4.08 0.95
CA LYS A 220 -13.67 -2.99 -0.01
C LYS A 220 -13.41 -3.41 -1.46
N ASP A 221 -12.56 -4.40 -1.71
CA ASP A 221 -12.27 -4.85 -3.07
C ASP A 221 -13.51 -5.41 -3.78
N ALA A 222 -14.30 -6.24 -3.10
CA ALA A 222 -15.53 -6.79 -3.67
C ALA A 222 -16.61 -5.71 -3.87
N GLU A 223 -16.72 -4.77 -2.92
CA GLU A 223 -17.62 -3.62 -3.05
C GLU A 223 -17.19 -2.72 -4.20
N PHE A 224 -15.89 -2.41 -4.30
CA PHE A 224 -15.34 -1.60 -5.39
C PHE A 224 -15.44 -2.31 -6.74
N ALA A 225 -15.15 -3.62 -6.82
CA ALA A 225 -15.31 -4.41 -8.04
C ALA A 225 -16.77 -4.44 -8.52
N LYS A 226 -17.74 -4.44 -7.60
CA LYS A 226 -19.16 -4.30 -7.93
C LYS A 226 -19.52 -2.87 -8.33
N LYS A 227 -19.01 -1.86 -7.60
CA LYS A 227 -19.28 -0.42 -7.83
C LYS A 227 -18.65 0.04 -9.15
N TYR A 228 -17.42 -0.41 -9.44
CA TYR A 228 -16.61 0.00 -10.60
C TYR A 228 -16.48 -1.12 -11.64
N ARG A 229 -17.55 -1.87 -11.84
CA ARG A 229 -17.56 -3.02 -12.78
C ARG A 229 -17.24 -2.57 -14.20
N LYS A 230 -16.21 -3.18 -14.81
CA LYS A 230 -15.86 -2.98 -16.22
C LYS A 230 -16.99 -3.51 -17.12
N PRO A 231 -17.54 -2.70 -18.04
CA PRO A 231 -18.41 -3.19 -19.11
C PRO A 231 -17.61 -4.07 -20.10
N ASP A 232 -18.32 -4.76 -21.00
CA ASP A 232 -17.65 -5.43 -22.12
C ASP A 232 -17.02 -4.42 -23.09
N ASN A 233 -15.97 -4.84 -23.81
CA ASN A 233 -15.19 -3.93 -24.67
C ASN A 233 -16.02 -3.29 -25.79
N ALA A 234 -17.04 -3.98 -26.30
CA ALA A 234 -17.91 -3.41 -27.33
C ALA A 234 -18.75 -2.26 -26.75
N THR A 235 -19.31 -2.45 -25.56
CA THR A 235 -20.03 -1.39 -24.82
C THR A 235 -19.13 -0.21 -24.53
N ILE A 236 -17.89 -0.44 -24.06
CA ILE A 236 -16.92 0.63 -23.77
C ILE A 236 -16.70 1.50 -25.01
N CYS A 237 -16.32 0.90 -26.14
CA CYS A 237 -16.01 1.63 -27.37
C CYS A 237 -17.22 2.27 -28.06
N ASN A 238 -18.44 1.78 -27.77
CA ASN A 238 -19.67 2.41 -28.26
C ASN A 238 -20.11 3.62 -27.41
N THR A 239 -19.66 3.71 -26.17
CA THR A 239 -20.07 4.77 -25.23
C THR A 239 -19.03 5.88 -25.07
N LEU A 240 -17.75 5.58 -25.29
CA LEU A 240 -16.66 6.54 -25.21
C LEU A 240 -16.39 7.19 -26.57
N SER A 241 -15.61 8.29 -26.56
CA SER A 241 -15.04 8.83 -27.79
C SER A 241 -14.08 7.82 -28.41
N GLU A 242 -13.85 7.93 -29.72
CA GLU A 242 -12.88 7.09 -30.43
C GLU A 242 -11.49 7.18 -29.77
N GLU A 243 -11.08 8.38 -29.37
CA GLU A 243 -9.79 8.59 -28.70
C GLU A 243 -9.76 7.92 -27.32
N SER A 244 -10.79 8.07 -26.49
CA SER A 244 -10.86 7.41 -25.18
C SER A 244 -10.87 5.88 -25.30
N CYS A 245 -11.58 5.32 -26.29
CA CYS A 245 -11.53 3.88 -26.57
C CYS A 245 -10.13 3.44 -27.00
N ARG A 246 -9.48 4.16 -27.93
CA ARG A 246 -8.13 3.87 -28.40
C ARG A 246 -7.11 3.93 -27.27
N VAL A 247 -7.20 4.96 -26.41
CA VAL A 247 -6.28 5.14 -25.28
C VAL A 247 -6.49 4.03 -24.25
N THR A 248 -7.72 3.84 -23.75
CA THR A 248 -7.99 2.95 -22.62
C THR A 248 -7.91 1.46 -22.97
N GLN A 249 -8.34 1.06 -24.19
CA GLN A 249 -8.49 -0.36 -24.58
C GLN A 249 -7.40 -0.83 -25.56
N GLN A 250 -6.70 0.08 -26.24
CA GLN A 250 -5.66 -0.27 -27.21
C GLN A 250 -4.29 0.33 -26.84
N GLU A 251 -4.15 0.82 -25.59
CA GLU A 251 -2.91 1.38 -25.04
C GLU A 251 -2.35 2.51 -25.94
N GLY A 252 -3.26 3.37 -26.43
CA GLY A 252 -2.90 4.55 -27.21
C GLY A 252 -2.38 5.68 -26.32
N THR A 253 -1.82 6.71 -26.97
CA THR A 253 -1.39 7.95 -26.32
C THR A 253 -1.98 9.13 -27.09
N GLU A 254 -2.59 10.08 -26.40
CA GLU A 254 -3.10 11.34 -26.96
C GLU A 254 -1.98 12.34 -27.22
N PRO A 255 -2.16 13.36 -28.06
CA PRO A 255 -1.15 14.39 -28.30
C PRO A 255 -0.83 15.23 -27.05
N PRO A 256 0.44 15.63 -26.83
CA PRO A 256 0.80 16.53 -25.76
C PRO A 256 0.24 17.93 -26.02
N PHE A 257 -0.15 18.65 -24.95
CA PHE A 257 -0.68 20.02 -24.98
C PHE A 257 -2.00 20.19 -25.73
N GLU A 258 -2.54 19.15 -26.37
CA GLU A 258 -3.81 19.14 -27.09
C GLU A 258 -4.80 18.17 -26.44
N ASN A 259 -4.86 18.14 -25.11
CA ASN A 259 -5.74 17.27 -24.33
C ASN A 259 -6.44 18.02 -23.20
N ALA A 260 -7.50 17.44 -22.64
CA ALA A 260 -8.46 18.17 -21.80
C ALA A 260 -7.89 18.63 -20.44
N TYR A 261 -6.88 17.96 -19.89
CA TYR A 261 -6.51 18.14 -18.47
C TYR A 261 -5.03 18.49 -18.22
N TRP A 262 -4.21 18.66 -19.25
CA TRP A 262 -2.81 19.03 -19.03
C TRP A 262 -2.70 20.37 -18.26
N ASP A 263 -3.57 21.34 -18.52
CA ASP A 263 -3.62 22.67 -17.91
C ASP A 263 -4.85 22.87 -17.00
N ASN A 264 -5.47 21.80 -16.50
CA ASN A 264 -6.58 21.91 -15.56
C ASN A 264 -6.07 22.09 -14.14
N HIS A 265 -6.42 23.22 -13.48
CA HIS A 265 -6.07 23.56 -12.09
C HIS A 265 -7.28 23.61 -11.15
N GLU A 266 -8.46 23.23 -11.62
CA GLU A 266 -9.67 23.21 -10.79
C GLU A 266 -9.57 22.15 -9.69
N ALA A 267 -10.10 22.47 -8.48
CA ALA A 267 -10.15 21.52 -7.38
C ALA A 267 -11.16 20.39 -7.66
N GLY A 268 -10.73 19.16 -7.52
CA GLY A 268 -11.56 17.97 -7.78
C GLY A 268 -10.76 16.69 -7.88
N ILE A 269 -11.40 15.63 -8.36
CA ILE A 269 -10.76 14.32 -8.60
C ILE A 269 -10.81 13.93 -10.07
N TYR A 270 -9.84 13.14 -10.46
CA TYR A 270 -9.77 12.47 -11.76
C TYR A 270 -10.14 11.00 -11.56
N VAL A 271 -11.16 10.53 -12.26
CA VAL A 271 -11.67 9.17 -12.18
C VAL A 271 -11.47 8.46 -13.52
N ASP A 272 -11.42 7.12 -13.50
CA ASP A 272 -11.39 6.32 -14.74
C ASP A 272 -12.60 6.66 -15.62
N VAL A 273 -12.37 6.88 -16.89
CA VAL A 273 -13.45 7.27 -17.83
C VAL A 273 -14.43 6.11 -18.09
N VAL A 274 -13.96 4.87 -17.92
CA VAL A 274 -14.74 3.63 -18.17
C VAL A 274 -15.62 3.29 -16.98
N THR A 275 -15.04 3.20 -15.78
CA THR A 275 -15.72 2.66 -14.58
C THR A 275 -16.09 3.74 -13.58
N GLY A 276 -15.41 4.89 -13.61
CA GLY A 276 -15.58 5.95 -12.62
C GLY A 276 -14.80 5.71 -11.32
N GLU A 277 -13.88 4.74 -11.25
CA GLU A 277 -13.05 4.55 -10.06
C GLU A 277 -12.13 5.76 -9.82
N PRO A 278 -11.94 6.20 -8.55
CA PRO A 278 -11.16 7.41 -8.23
C PRO A 278 -9.67 7.13 -8.37
N LEU A 279 -8.97 7.90 -9.20
CA LEU A 279 -7.57 7.64 -9.55
C LEU A 279 -6.62 8.68 -8.96
N PHE A 280 -6.87 9.98 -9.20
CA PHE A 280 -5.96 11.05 -8.81
C PHE A 280 -6.71 12.26 -8.23
N SER A 281 -6.01 13.02 -7.38
CA SER A 281 -6.49 14.27 -6.80
C SER A 281 -5.87 15.47 -7.52
N SER A 282 -6.64 16.54 -7.67
CA SER A 282 -6.11 17.84 -8.13
C SER A 282 -5.00 18.38 -7.22
N ARG A 283 -5.00 17.99 -5.95
CA ARG A 283 -3.98 18.40 -4.98
C ARG A 283 -2.61 17.78 -5.25
N ASP A 284 -2.59 16.59 -5.85
CA ASP A 284 -1.38 15.85 -6.20
C ASP A 284 -0.94 16.11 -7.65
N LYS A 285 -1.71 16.95 -8.38
CA LYS A 285 -1.40 17.37 -9.75
C LYS A 285 -0.40 18.51 -9.76
N TYR A 286 0.54 18.47 -10.70
CA TYR A 286 1.52 19.53 -10.91
C TYR A 286 1.84 19.73 -12.40
N ASP A 287 2.40 20.89 -12.74
CA ASP A 287 2.89 21.15 -14.09
C ASP A 287 4.26 20.50 -14.29
N SER A 288 4.29 19.44 -15.08
CA SER A 288 5.52 18.72 -15.43
C SER A 288 6.19 19.25 -16.71
N GLY A 289 5.54 20.16 -17.44
CA GLY A 289 6.01 20.65 -18.73
C GLY A 289 5.94 19.62 -19.88
N THR A 290 5.36 18.43 -19.64
CA THR A 290 5.32 17.34 -20.65
C THR A 290 4.14 17.41 -21.60
N GLY A 291 3.12 18.23 -21.25
CA GLY A 291 1.90 18.39 -22.05
C GLY A 291 0.81 17.34 -21.75
N TRP A 292 0.97 16.55 -20.70
CA TRP A 292 -0.04 15.64 -20.16
C TRP A 292 -0.28 15.91 -18.68
N PRO A 293 -1.50 15.63 -18.15
CA PRO A 293 -1.74 15.74 -16.72
C PRO A 293 -0.80 14.82 -15.94
N SER A 294 -0.07 15.41 -15.00
CA SER A 294 0.96 14.74 -14.22
C SER A 294 0.65 14.85 -12.73
N PHE A 295 0.78 13.73 -12.03
CA PHE A 295 0.51 13.61 -10.60
C PHE A 295 1.72 13.01 -9.87
N ASP A 296 1.92 13.40 -8.62
CA ASP A 296 3.02 12.83 -7.82
C ASP A 296 2.63 11.50 -7.17
N ARG A 297 1.32 11.22 -7.04
CA ARG A 297 0.76 9.97 -6.50
C ARG A 297 -0.68 9.74 -6.91
N PRO A 298 -1.19 8.49 -6.90
CA PRO A 298 -2.62 8.21 -6.97
C PRO A 298 -3.34 8.62 -5.67
N ILE A 299 -4.65 8.92 -5.75
CA ILE A 299 -5.48 9.28 -4.59
C ILE A 299 -5.53 8.13 -3.57
N ASN A 300 -5.49 6.91 -4.05
CA ASN A 300 -5.26 5.68 -3.30
C ASN A 300 -4.53 4.70 -4.21
N PRO A 301 -3.35 4.17 -3.81
CA PRO A 301 -2.60 3.19 -4.61
C PRO A 301 -3.39 1.93 -4.98
N HIS A 302 -4.44 1.63 -4.22
CA HIS A 302 -5.34 0.50 -4.48
C HIS A 302 -6.07 0.56 -5.82
N PHE A 303 -6.34 1.76 -6.35
CA PHE A 303 -7.08 1.94 -7.60
C PHE A 303 -6.21 1.90 -8.86
N VAL A 304 -4.91 1.75 -8.72
CA VAL A 304 -3.99 1.64 -9.86
C VAL A 304 -3.19 0.36 -9.79
N THR A 305 -2.84 -0.17 -10.96
CA THR A 305 -1.92 -1.29 -11.11
C THR A 305 -0.75 -0.87 -12.01
N GLU A 306 0.42 -1.34 -11.70
CA GLU A 306 1.65 -1.06 -12.45
C GLU A 306 2.12 -2.33 -13.18
N LYS A 307 2.49 -2.20 -14.45
CA LYS A 307 2.93 -3.31 -15.28
C LYS A 307 4.11 -2.89 -16.15
N THR A 308 5.10 -3.75 -16.31
CA THR A 308 6.23 -3.46 -17.21
C THR A 308 5.78 -3.47 -18.67
N ASP A 309 6.00 -2.37 -19.37
CA ASP A 309 5.74 -2.17 -20.81
C ASP A 309 7.05 -2.22 -21.61
N TYR A 310 7.12 -3.09 -22.61
CA TYR A 310 8.25 -3.28 -23.50
C TYR A 310 7.98 -2.80 -24.95
N LYS A 311 6.94 -2.01 -25.19
CA LYS A 311 6.58 -1.54 -26.54
C LYS A 311 7.64 -0.65 -27.19
N LEU A 312 8.44 0.04 -26.39
CA LEU A 312 9.59 0.79 -26.84
C LEU A 312 10.88 -0.02 -26.61
N LEU A 313 12.00 0.47 -27.14
CA LEU A 313 13.33 -0.17 -27.02
C LEU A 313 13.87 -0.24 -25.56
N TYR A 314 13.20 0.39 -24.62
CA TYR A 314 13.50 0.35 -23.18
C TYR A 314 12.24 0.07 -22.37
N PRO A 315 12.37 -0.62 -21.22
CA PRO A 315 11.23 -0.90 -20.36
C PRO A 315 10.69 0.37 -19.72
N ARG A 316 9.36 0.49 -19.64
CA ARG A 316 8.65 1.53 -18.91
C ARG A 316 7.66 0.88 -17.96
N THR A 317 7.18 1.63 -16.96
CA THR A 317 6.12 1.17 -16.06
C THR A 317 4.79 1.77 -16.51
N GLU A 318 3.96 0.93 -17.14
CA GLU A 318 2.58 1.25 -17.49
C GLU A 318 1.73 1.34 -16.23
N VAL A 319 0.82 2.31 -16.18
CA VAL A 319 -0.19 2.48 -15.13
C VAL A 319 -1.56 2.19 -15.73
N ARG A 320 -2.31 1.31 -15.07
CA ARG A 320 -3.68 0.93 -15.44
C ARG A 320 -4.62 1.14 -14.26
N SER A 321 -5.90 1.40 -14.53
CA SER A 321 -6.93 1.37 -13.50
C SER A 321 -7.18 -0.07 -13.04
N LYS A 322 -7.45 -0.28 -11.75
CA LYS A 322 -7.55 -1.64 -11.20
C LYS A 322 -8.81 -2.38 -11.67
N TYR A 323 -9.96 -1.72 -11.61
CA TYR A 323 -11.24 -2.36 -11.94
C TYR A 323 -11.63 -2.19 -13.41
N GLY A 324 -11.26 -1.06 -14.01
CA GLY A 324 -11.48 -0.79 -15.42
C GLY A 324 -10.50 -1.49 -16.34
N ASP A 325 -9.33 -1.83 -15.80
CA ASP A 325 -8.18 -2.29 -16.60
C ASP A 325 -7.92 -1.37 -17.81
N SER A 326 -8.17 -0.06 -17.61
CA SER A 326 -7.91 0.97 -18.60
C SER A 326 -6.44 1.35 -18.61
N HIS A 327 -5.83 1.39 -19.79
CA HIS A 327 -4.52 2.04 -19.92
C HIS A 327 -4.66 3.52 -19.56
N LEU A 328 -3.93 3.97 -18.54
CA LEU A 328 -3.96 5.36 -18.08
C LEU A 328 -2.76 6.16 -18.61
N GLY A 329 -1.59 5.55 -18.64
CA GLY A 329 -0.32 6.19 -18.99
C GLY A 329 0.86 5.43 -18.41
N HIS A 330 1.90 6.17 -17.98
CA HIS A 330 3.12 5.59 -17.41
C HIS A 330 3.58 6.36 -16.17
N VAL A 331 4.30 5.68 -15.29
CA VAL A 331 4.97 6.30 -14.15
C VAL A 331 6.49 6.32 -14.37
N PHE A 332 7.12 7.43 -13.97
CA PHE A 332 8.54 7.72 -14.12
C PHE A 332 9.15 8.13 -12.78
N ASP A 333 10.49 8.00 -12.64
CA ASP A 333 11.25 8.33 -11.43
C ASP A 333 11.83 9.76 -11.47
N ASP A 334 11.23 10.64 -12.27
CA ASP A 334 11.63 12.04 -12.46
C ASP A 334 10.62 13.04 -11.90
N GLY A 335 9.83 12.61 -10.93
CA GLY A 335 8.80 13.41 -10.27
C GLY A 335 9.33 14.38 -9.20
N PRO A 336 8.41 15.10 -8.53
CA PRO A 336 8.74 16.02 -7.45
C PRO A 336 9.41 15.29 -6.28
N LYS A 337 10.17 16.05 -5.47
CA LYS A 337 10.86 15.51 -4.28
C LYS A 337 9.92 14.86 -3.25
N THR A 338 8.63 15.16 -3.29
CA THR A 338 7.60 14.58 -2.41
C THR A 338 7.52 13.06 -2.50
N THR A 339 7.57 12.50 -3.71
CA THR A 339 7.52 11.05 -3.95
C THR A 339 8.63 10.55 -4.86
N GLY A 340 9.27 11.44 -5.63
CA GLY A 340 10.19 11.08 -6.72
C GLY A 340 9.48 10.51 -7.95
N LYS A 341 8.14 10.33 -7.91
CA LYS A 341 7.35 9.71 -8.98
C LYS A 341 6.58 10.75 -9.78
N ARG A 342 6.48 10.52 -11.09
CA ARG A 342 5.63 11.27 -12.00
C ARG A 342 4.68 10.31 -12.72
N TYR A 343 3.42 10.32 -12.32
CA TYR A 343 2.33 9.64 -13.00
C TYR A 343 1.86 10.50 -14.16
N CYS A 344 2.32 10.20 -15.37
CA CYS A 344 2.01 10.93 -16.60
C CYS A 344 0.84 10.23 -17.31
N MET A 345 -0.36 10.81 -17.18
CA MET A 345 -1.61 10.16 -17.58
C MET A 345 -2.21 10.79 -18.83
N ASN A 346 -2.94 10.01 -19.62
CA ASN A 346 -3.74 10.50 -20.73
C ASN A 346 -5.05 11.12 -20.20
N SER A 347 -5.37 12.34 -20.60
CA SER A 347 -6.67 12.96 -20.32
C SER A 347 -7.83 12.14 -20.86
N ALA A 348 -7.65 11.52 -22.03
CA ALA A 348 -8.65 10.68 -22.66
C ALA A 348 -9.02 9.42 -21.85
N ALA A 349 -8.16 9.00 -20.90
CA ALA A 349 -8.45 7.92 -19.96
C ALA A 349 -9.13 8.40 -18.67
N LEU A 350 -9.23 9.69 -18.47
CA LEU A 350 -9.72 10.32 -17.25
C LEU A 350 -11.03 11.08 -17.47
N ARG A 351 -11.81 11.21 -16.40
CA ARG A 351 -12.92 12.14 -16.30
C ARG A 351 -12.75 12.96 -15.03
N PHE A 352 -12.77 14.29 -15.17
CA PHE A 352 -12.66 15.19 -14.04
C PHE A 352 -14.01 15.37 -13.35
N ILE A 353 -14.02 15.37 -12.03
CA ILE A 353 -15.18 15.63 -11.17
C ILE A 353 -14.82 16.84 -10.30
N PRO A 354 -15.41 18.03 -10.54
CA PRO A 354 -15.17 19.20 -9.72
C PRO A 354 -15.57 18.99 -8.26
N LEU A 355 -14.87 19.64 -7.33
CA LEU A 355 -15.12 19.55 -5.88
C LEU A 355 -16.59 19.80 -5.54
N ALA A 356 -17.24 20.79 -6.20
CA ALA A 356 -18.65 21.13 -6.00
C ALA A 356 -19.62 19.97 -6.34
N ASP A 357 -19.23 19.08 -7.24
CA ASP A 357 -20.04 17.96 -7.70
C ASP A 357 -19.73 16.62 -6.98
N MET A 358 -18.64 16.54 -6.23
CA MET A 358 -18.14 15.29 -5.68
C MET A 358 -19.16 14.58 -4.78
N GLU A 359 -19.80 15.30 -3.86
CA GLU A 359 -20.82 14.72 -2.97
C GLU A 359 -21.98 14.13 -3.77
N LYS A 360 -22.53 14.91 -4.70
CA LYS A 360 -23.67 14.53 -5.54
C LYS A 360 -23.36 13.32 -6.44
N LYS A 361 -22.10 13.18 -6.87
CA LYS A 361 -21.64 12.11 -7.77
C LYS A 361 -21.11 10.89 -7.02
N GLY A 362 -21.22 10.85 -5.68
CA GLY A 362 -20.86 9.70 -4.86
C GLY A 362 -19.35 9.59 -4.54
N TYR A 363 -18.62 10.72 -4.57
CA TYR A 363 -17.21 10.82 -4.22
C TYR A 363 -16.96 11.66 -2.95
N GLY A 364 -17.98 11.78 -2.08
CA GLY A 364 -17.93 12.58 -0.85
C GLY A 364 -16.78 12.18 0.08
N GLU A 365 -16.44 10.89 0.14
CA GLU A 365 -15.35 10.35 0.95
C GLU A 365 -13.95 10.88 0.56
N TYR A 366 -13.78 11.45 -0.65
CA TYR A 366 -12.52 11.99 -1.15
C TYR A 366 -12.42 13.52 -1.05
N ILE A 367 -13.45 14.21 -0.54
CA ILE A 367 -13.48 15.68 -0.46
C ILE A 367 -12.27 16.25 0.29
N ASP A 368 -11.87 15.63 1.40
CA ASP A 368 -10.72 16.08 2.19
C ASP A 368 -9.37 15.80 1.51
N ARG A 369 -9.36 15.00 0.43
CA ARG A 369 -8.18 14.76 -0.40
C ARG A 369 -7.97 15.84 -1.47
N VAL A 370 -8.95 16.67 -1.75
CA VAL A 370 -8.92 17.70 -2.82
C VAL A 370 -9.03 19.13 -2.29
N LYS A 371 -9.51 19.33 -1.05
CA LYS A 371 -9.51 20.64 -0.41
C LYS A 371 -8.08 21.16 -0.24
N PRO A 372 -7.85 22.47 -0.42
CA PRO A 372 -6.54 23.11 -0.24
C PRO A 372 -5.93 22.86 1.13
#